data_bd3eb8875d8b6da81edc017738b964b2
#
_entry.id   bd3eb8875d8b6da81edc017738b964b2
#
_cell.length_a   1.000
_cell.length_b   1.000
_cell.length_c   1.000
_cell.angle_alpha   90.00
_cell.angle_beta   90.00
_cell.angle_gamma   90.00
#
_symmetry.space_group_name_H-M   'P 1'
#
loop_
_entity.id
_entity.type
_entity.pdbx_description
1 polymer ?
#
loop_
_entity_poly.entity_id
_entity_poly.type
_entity_poly.pdbx_seq_one_letter_code
_entity_poly.pdbx_strand_id
1 'polypeptide(L)'
;LPFSVMEIPGHTLDHIAYYNAEHGILFSGDTVFLAGCGRIFEGTPSQMYGSLMKIMDLPGNTKVFPTHEYSLANLKFAKAVESDNKAIDQAILECQTKRSQNCATLPTTLQQEAAINPFFRVRHASVITSAKSYGHCDVNVESEVFSVLRQWKNNF
;
A
#
# COMPACT_ATOMS: atom_id res chain seq x y z
N LEU A 1 -10.51 -22.40 9.64
CA LEU A 1 -10.65 -21.44 8.53
C LEU A 1 -9.70 -21.84 7.40
N PRO A 2 -10.21 -22.19 6.21
CA PRO A 2 -9.35 -22.46 5.04
C PRO A 2 -8.78 -21.16 4.50
N PHE A 3 -7.47 -21.17 4.17
CA PHE A 3 -6.80 -20.07 3.50
C PHE A 3 -6.22 -20.55 2.17
N SER A 4 -6.38 -19.75 1.12
CA SER A 4 -5.61 -19.89 -0.10
C SER A 4 -4.29 -19.15 0.03
N VAL A 5 -3.24 -19.72 -0.55
CA VAL A 5 -1.91 -19.10 -0.61
C VAL A 5 -1.80 -18.32 -1.92
N MET A 6 -1.36 -17.08 -1.83
CA MET A 6 -1.09 -16.21 -2.98
C MET A 6 0.39 -15.90 -3.03
N GLU A 7 1.04 -16.22 -4.15
CA GLU A 7 2.40 -15.76 -4.41
C GLU A 7 2.39 -14.26 -4.74
N ILE A 8 3.16 -13.49 -3.97
CA ILE A 8 3.24 -12.02 -4.05
C ILE A 8 4.71 -11.56 -4.01
N PRO A 9 5.54 -11.96 -4.98
CA PRO A 9 6.95 -11.61 -5.02
C PRO A 9 7.16 -10.09 -5.09
N GLY A 10 8.26 -9.64 -4.48
CA GLY A 10 8.66 -8.22 -4.48
C GLY A 10 9.49 -7.87 -3.28
N HIS A 11 8.93 -7.94 -2.08
CA HIS A 11 9.68 -7.76 -0.83
C HIS A 11 10.79 -8.83 -0.72
N THR A 12 10.41 -10.09 -0.82
CA THR A 12 11.27 -11.23 -1.15
C THR A 12 10.75 -11.92 -2.41
N LEU A 13 11.53 -12.79 -3.04
CA LEU A 13 11.12 -13.49 -4.26
C LEU A 13 10.06 -14.56 -3.99
N ASP A 14 10.09 -15.17 -2.81
CA ASP A 14 9.19 -16.23 -2.37
C ASP A 14 8.06 -15.72 -1.44
N HIS A 15 7.82 -14.40 -1.41
CA HIS A 15 6.83 -13.83 -0.50
C HIS A 15 5.42 -14.30 -0.83
N ILE A 16 4.65 -14.64 0.20
CA ILE A 16 3.29 -15.15 0.08
C ILE A 16 2.32 -14.37 0.98
N ALA A 17 1.05 -14.39 0.59
CA ALA A 17 -0.07 -13.95 1.42
C ALA A 17 -1.04 -15.11 1.66
N TYR A 18 -1.80 -15.02 2.75
CA TYR A 18 -2.88 -15.96 3.06
C TYR A 18 -4.22 -15.24 2.95
N TYR A 19 -5.09 -15.74 2.08
CA TYR A 19 -6.41 -15.15 1.85
C TYR A 19 -7.54 -16.12 2.21
N ASN A 20 -8.49 -15.66 3.01
CA ASN A 20 -9.74 -16.34 3.28
C ASN A 20 -10.89 -15.57 2.63
N ALA A 21 -11.46 -16.13 1.56
CA ALA A 21 -12.52 -15.48 0.79
C ALA A 21 -13.86 -15.42 1.55
N GLU A 22 -14.17 -16.43 2.36
CA GLU A 22 -15.43 -16.52 3.10
C GLU A 22 -15.56 -15.40 4.12
N HIS A 23 -14.46 -15.04 4.79
CA HIS A 23 -14.44 -14.04 5.85
C HIS A 23 -13.85 -12.69 5.39
N GLY A 24 -13.39 -12.60 4.15
CA GLY A 24 -12.74 -11.39 3.62
C GLY A 24 -11.51 -11.00 4.43
N ILE A 25 -10.60 -11.95 4.70
CA ILE A 25 -9.39 -11.74 5.50
C ILE A 25 -8.15 -11.99 4.65
N LEU A 26 -7.23 -11.05 4.65
CA LEU A 26 -5.92 -11.15 3.99
C LEU A 26 -4.81 -10.89 4.99
N PHE A 27 -3.90 -11.84 5.15
CA PHE A 27 -2.60 -11.64 5.80
C PHE A 27 -1.58 -11.35 4.70
N SER A 28 -1.18 -10.08 4.58
CA SER A 28 -0.40 -9.57 3.44
C SER A 28 1.11 -9.62 3.64
N GLY A 29 1.58 -10.11 4.79
CA GLY A 29 3.01 -10.08 5.13
C GLY A 29 3.57 -8.66 5.03
N ASP A 30 4.70 -8.53 4.36
CA ASP A 30 5.40 -7.26 4.12
C ASP A 30 5.12 -6.67 2.73
N THR A 31 3.99 -7.00 2.11
CA THR A 31 3.63 -6.46 0.79
C THR A 31 2.72 -5.24 0.90
N VAL A 32 1.61 -5.32 1.62
CA VAL A 32 0.68 -4.20 1.81
C VAL A 32 0.65 -3.78 3.27
N PHE A 33 0.85 -2.50 3.52
CA PHE A 33 0.64 -1.83 4.81
C PHE A 33 -0.45 -0.77 4.68
N LEU A 34 -1.00 -0.30 5.79
CA LEU A 34 -1.90 0.84 5.77
C LEU A 34 -1.16 2.05 5.13
N ALA A 35 -1.71 2.57 4.02
CA ALA A 35 -1.18 3.66 3.20
C ALA A 35 0.27 3.43 2.70
N GLY A 36 0.69 2.17 2.55
CA GLY A 36 2.06 1.88 2.14
C GLY A 36 2.27 0.48 1.58
N CYS A 37 3.50 0.18 1.22
CA CYS A 37 3.96 -1.15 0.83
C CYS A 37 5.37 -1.41 1.35
N GLY A 38 5.78 -2.68 1.35
CA GLY A 38 7.12 -3.10 1.76
C GLY A 38 8.23 -2.56 0.87
N ARG A 39 9.46 -2.55 1.41
CA ARG A 39 10.67 -2.33 0.60
C ARG A 39 10.90 -3.52 -0.32
N ILE A 40 11.58 -3.26 -1.41
CA ILE A 40 11.99 -4.31 -2.36
C ILE A 40 13.42 -4.70 -1.99
N PHE A 41 13.61 -5.89 -1.43
CA PHE A 41 14.94 -6.40 -1.08
C PHE A 41 15.50 -7.32 -2.15
N GLU A 42 14.67 -8.20 -2.72
CA GLU A 42 15.10 -9.24 -3.66
C GLU A 42 14.42 -9.11 -5.02
N GLY A 43 13.16 -8.68 -5.03
CA GLY A 43 12.38 -8.54 -6.26
C GLY A 43 12.66 -7.27 -7.05
N THR A 44 11.83 -7.03 -8.06
CA THR A 44 11.85 -5.82 -8.88
C THR A 44 10.62 -4.95 -8.62
N PRO A 45 10.65 -3.65 -8.97
CA PRO A 45 9.47 -2.79 -8.90
C PRO A 45 8.27 -3.36 -9.66
N SER A 46 8.50 -3.95 -10.83
CA SER A 46 7.45 -4.56 -11.64
C SER A 46 6.81 -5.78 -10.96
N GLN A 47 7.61 -6.64 -10.32
CA GLN A 47 7.10 -7.79 -9.55
C GLN A 47 6.27 -7.31 -8.36
N MET A 48 6.78 -6.37 -7.56
CA MET A 48 6.05 -5.83 -6.41
C MET A 48 4.75 -5.15 -6.84
N TYR A 49 4.79 -4.35 -7.90
CA TYR A 49 3.59 -3.71 -8.43
C TYR A 49 2.56 -4.74 -8.92
N GLY A 50 2.99 -5.78 -9.63
CA GLY A 50 2.13 -6.88 -10.04
C GLY A 50 1.49 -7.61 -8.84
N SER A 51 2.23 -7.80 -7.75
CA SER A 51 1.72 -8.38 -6.50
C SER A 51 0.68 -7.48 -5.82
N LEU A 52 0.91 -6.16 -5.82
CA LEU A 52 -0.07 -5.19 -5.32
C LEU A 52 -1.36 -5.22 -6.13
N MET A 53 -1.28 -5.27 -7.47
CA MET A 53 -2.45 -5.34 -8.32
C MET A 53 -3.23 -6.64 -8.14
N LYS A 54 -2.54 -7.78 -7.99
CA LYS A 54 -3.17 -9.06 -7.65
C LYS A 54 -3.98 -8.99 -6.35
N ILE A 55 -3.47 -8.28 -5.34
CA ILE A 55 -4.18 -8.05 -4.07
C ILE A 55 -5.36 -7.09 -4.29
N MET A 56 -5.21 -6.04 -5.10
CA MET A 56 -6.28 -5.08 -5.38
C MET A 56 -7.47 -5.67 -6.14
N ASP A 57 -7.27 -6.77 -6.84
CA ASP A 57 -8.36 -7.50 -7.53
C ASP A 57 -9.28 -8.26 -6.55
N LEU A 58 -8.90 -8.37 -5.27
CA LEU A 58 -9.76 -8.94 -4.24
C LEU A 58 -10.90 -7.96 -3.86
N PRO A 59 -12.02 -8.46 -3.29
CA PRO A 59 -13.13 -7.60 -2.87
C PRO A 59 -12.70 -6.45 -1.97
N GLY A 60 -13.18 -5.24 -2.21
CA GLY A 60 -12.78 -4.02 -1.52
C GLY A 60 -13.00 -4.04 0.01
N ASN A 61 -13.97 -4.83 0.49
CA ASN A 61 -14.24 -5.03 1.91
C ASN A 61 -13.28 -6.03 2.59
N THR A 62 -12.31 -6.58 1.86
CA THR A 62 -11.29 -7.47 2.43
C THR A 62 -10.47 -6.72 3.47
N LYS A 63 -10.43 -7.27 4.68
CA LYS A 63 -9.61 -6.76 5.79
C LYS A 63 -8.17 -7.23 5.63
N VAL A 64 -7.25 -6.28 5.63
CA VAL A 64 -5.82 -6.52 5.45
C VAL A 64 -5.10 -6.44 6.79
N PHE A 65 -4.41 -7.52 7.12
CA PHE A 65 -3.60 -7.67 8.33
C PHE A 65 -2.12 -7.82 7.93
N PRO A 66 -1.36 -6.72 7.88
CA PRO A 66 0.08 -6.76 7.62
C PRO A 66 0.87 -7.18 8.85
N THR A 67 2.16 -7.46 8.65
CA THR A 67 3.10 -7.82 9.73
C THR A 67 3.47 -6.66 10.64
N HIS A 68 3.39 -5.41 10.14
CA HIS A 68 3.85 -4.21 10.85
C HIS A 68 2.80 -3.10 10.85
N GLU A 69 2.78 -2.32 11.93
CA GLU A 69 1.96 -1.13 12.08
C GLU A 69 2.78 0.14 11.82
N TYR A 70 2.96 0.49 10.54
CA TYR A 70 3.66 1.70 10.08
C TYR A 70 2.72 2.84 9.68
N SER A 71 1.47 2.79 10.13
CA SER A 71 0.35 3.59 9.63
C SER A 71 0.63 5.09 9.59
N LEU A 72 1.03 5.70 10.70
CA LEU A 72 1.26 7.16 10.76
C LEU A 72 2.45 7.59 9.90
N ALA A 73 3.54 6.81 9.86
CA ALA A 73 4.69 7.12 9.01
C ALA A 73 4.34 6.99 7.52
N ASN A 74 3.55 5.98 7.15
CA ASN A 74 3.08 5.80 5.78
C ASN A 74 2.10 6.90 5.38
N LEU A 75 1.16 7.28 6.25
CA LEU A 75 0.21 8.37 5.99
C LEU A 75 0.92 9.72 5.82
N LYS A 76 2.01 9.97 6.56
CA LYS A 76 2.84 11.15 6.35
C LYS A 76 3.42 11.20 4.93
N PHE A 77 3.90 10.08 4.42
CA PHE A 77 4.36 9.96 3.04
C PHE A 77 3.21 10.11 2.04
N ALA A 78 2.08 9.41 2.25
CA ALA A 78 0.90 9.53 1.39
C ALA A 78 0.44 10.98 1.28
N LYS A 79 0.45 11.75 2.37
CA LYS A 79 0.14 13.18 2.39
C LYS A 79 1.15 14.02 1.59
N ALA A 80 2.43 13.66 1.59
CA ALA A 80 3.44 14.32 0.76
C ALA A 80 3.22 14.04 -0.73
N VAL A 81 2.71 12.85 -1.09
CA VAL A 81 2.39 12.50 -2.48
C VAL A 81 1.09 13.16 -2.95
N GLU A 82 0.03 13.16 -2.13
CA GLU A 82 -1.28 13.71 -2.46
C GLU A 82 -1.76 14.68 -1.38
N SER A 83 -1.22 15.91 -1.38
CA SER A 83 -1.50 16.94 -0.36
C SER A 83 -2.99 17.31 -0.22
N ASP A 84 -3.77 17.19 -1.29
CA ASP A 84 -5.18 17.60 -1.34
C ASP A 84 -6.16 16.43 -1.14
N ASN A 85 -5.66 15.21 -0.94
CA ASN A 85 -6.49 14.03 -0.75
C ASN A 85 -7.10 14.02 0.66
N LYS A 86 -8.41 14.31 0.74
CA LYS A 86 -9.16 14.38 2.00
C LYS A 86 -9.31 13.03 2.70
N ALA A 87 -9.30 11.93 1.96
CA ALA A 87 -9.33 10.60 2.55
C ALA A 87 -8.06 10.32 3.38
N ILE A 88 -6.91 10.83 2.93
CA ILE A 88 -5.66 10.75 3.69
C ILE A 88 -5.75 11.59 4.97
N ASP A 89 -6.29 12.82 4.92
CA ASP A 89 -6.50 13.65 6.10
C ASP A 89 -7.36 12.94 7.15
N GLN A 90 -8.45 12.34 6.71
CA GLN A 90 -9.35 11.57 7.57
C GLN A 90 -8.65 10.36 8.18
N ALA A 91 -7.89 9.60 7.39
CA ALA A 91 -7.16 8.42 7.87
C ALA A 91 -6.07 8.81 8.90
N ILE A 92 -5.40 9.95 8.72
CA ILE A 92 -4.44 10.48 9.70
C ILE A 92 -5.14 10.72 11.04
N LEU A 93 -6.27 11.43 11.02
CA LEU A 93 -7.03 11.76 12.24
C LEU A 93 -7.49 10.49 12.96
N GLU A 94 -8.02 9.50 12.22
CA GLU A 94 -8.46 8.22 12.76
C GLU A 94 -7.31 7.44 13.40
N CYS A 95 -6.16 7.35 12.71
CA CYS A 95 -4.99 6.68 13.25
C CYS A 95 -4.44 7.37 14.50
N GLN A 96 -4.37 8.71 14.51
CA GLN A 96 -3.95 9.49 15.68
C GLN A 96 -4.89 9.25 16.87
N THR A 97 -6.21 9.27 16.62
CA THR A 97 -7.22 9.01 17.66
C THR A 97 -7.07 7.61 18.23
N LYS A 98 -6.94 6.57 17.39
CA LYS A 98 -6.71 5.19 17.85
C LYS A 98 -5.44 5.10 18.69
N ARG A 99 -4.34 5.71 18.24
CA ARG A 99 -3.05 5.66 18.96
C ARG A 99 -3.09 6.39 20.28
N SER A 100 -3.80 7.53 20.38
CA SER A 100 -4.00 8.24 21.67
C SER A 100 -4.78 7.41 22.70
N GLN A 101 -5.57 6.46 22.22
CA GLN A 101 -6.34 5.51 23.05
C GLN A 101 -5.63 4.17 23.26
N ASN A 102 -4.36 4.05 22.85
CA ASN A 102 -3.58 2.81 22.83
C ASN A 102 -4.22 1.68 22.00
N CYS A 103 -5.06 2.02 21.03
CA CYS A 103 -5.68 1.07 20.10
C CYS A 103 -4.81 0.90 18.85
N ALA A 104 -4.83 -0.32 18.28
CA ALA A 104 -4.18 -0.60 17.01
C ALA A 104 -4.88 0.15 15.85
N THR A 105 -4.10 0.59 14.85
CA THR A 105 -4.64 1.24 13.66
C THR A 105 -5.14 0.24 12.62
N LEU A 106 -4.72 -1.01 12.73
CA LEU A 106 -5.06 -2.14 11.86
C LEU A 106 -6.26 -2.94 12.40
N PRO A 107 -6.96 -3.73 11.56
CA PRO A 107 -6.74 -3.88 10.13
C PRO A 107 -7.19 -2.66 9.31
N THR A 108 -6.69 -2.55 8.08
CA THR A 108 -7.24 -1.69 7.03
C THR A 108 -8.14 -2.51 6.10
N THR A 109 -8.74 -1.89 5.10
CA THR A 109 -9.49 -2.58 4.02
C THR A 109 -8.92 -2.20 2.65
N LEU A 110 -9.08 -3.08 1.65
CA LEU A 110 -8.63 -2.74 0.29
C LEU A 110 -9.35 -1.52 -0.29
N GLN A 111 -10.62 -1.31 0.06
CA GLN A 111 -11.35 -0.10 -0.31
C GLN A 111 -10.71 1.16 0.30
N GLN A 112 -10.29 1.11 1.55
CA GLN A 112 -9.57 2.21 2.19
C GLN A 112 -8.22 2.43 1.51
N GLU A 113 -7.46 1.37 1.27
CA GLU A 113 -6.15 1.47 0.59
C GLU A 113 -6.29 2.06 -0.82
N ALA A 114 -7.30 1.69 -1.59
CA ALA A 114 -7.59 2.30 -2.89
C ALA A 114 -7.81 3.83 -2.82
N ALA A 115 -8.27 4.35 -1.69
CA ALA A 115 -8.52 5.77 -1.50
C ALA A 115 -7.28 6.54 -0.99
N ILE A 116 -6.37 5.89 -0.24
CA ILE A 116 -5.30 6.59 0.49
C ILE A 116 -3.88 6.13 0.16
N ASN A 117 -3.71 4.91 -0.40
CA ASN A 117 -2.39 4.34 -0.59
C ASN A 117 -1.78 4.77 -1.94
N PRO A 118 -0.71 5.57 -1.97
CA PRO A 118 -0.14 6.08 -3.22
C PRO A 118 0.36 4.95 -4.14
N PHE A 119 0.74 3.81 -3.59
CA PHE A 119 1.22 2.66 -4.36
C PHE A 119 0.09 1.91 -5.09
N PHE A 120 -1.16 2.04 -4.64
CA PHE A 120 -2.34 1.58 -5.35
C PHE A 120 -2.91 2.62 -6.32
N ARG A 121 -2.48 3.88 -6.18
CA ARG A 121 -3.02 5.03 -6.88
C ARG A 121 -2.12 5.58 -7.99
N VAL A 122 -1.20 4.76 -8.50
CA VAL A 122 -0.21 5.16 -9.51
C VAL A 122 -0.81 5.67 -10.83
N ARG A 123 -2.10 5.40 -11.08
CA ARG A 123 -2.86 5.89 -12.24
C ARG A 123 -3.52 7.25 -11.99
N HIS A 124 -3.54 7.73 -10.77
CA HIS A 124 -4.18 9.02 -10.46
C HIS A 124 -3.27 10.19 -10.86
N ALA A 125 -3.88 11.21 -11.49
CA ALA A 125 -3.15 12.36 -12.02
C ALA A 125 -2.30 13.09 -10.96
N SER A 126 -2.83 13.22 -9.73
CA SER A 126 -2.13 13.82 -8.60
C SER A 126 -0.86 13.03 -8.24
N VAL A 127 -0.95 11.70 -8.17
CA VAL A 127 0.16 10.80 -7.86
C VAL A 127 1.21 10.84 -8.96
N ILE A 128 0.78 10.78 -10.23
CA ILE A 128 1.65 10.90 -11.41
C ILE A 128 2.42 12.22 -11.38
N THR A 129 1.72 13.33 -11.12
CA THR A 129 2.34 14.66 -11.04
C THR A 129 3.39 14.73 -9.95
N SER A 130 3.11 14.20 -8.77
CA SER A 130 4.05 14.16 -7.65
C SER A 130 5.25 13.26 -7.93
N ALA A 131 5.03 12.09 -8.52
CA ALA A 131 6.12 11.18 -8.92
C ALA A 131 7.07 11.86 -9.93
N LYS A 132 6.53 12.52 -10.97
CA LYS A 132 7.33 13.29 -11.95
C LYS A 132 8.13 14.43 -11.32
N SER A 133 7.60 15.05 -10.29
CA SER A 133 8.31 16.13 -9.58
C SER A 133 9.47 15.59 -8.73
N TYR A 134 9.38 14.35 -8.27
CA TYR A 134 10.43 13.71 -7.51
C TYR A 134 11.51 13.06 -8.39
N GLY A 135 11.10 12.37 -9.46
CA GLY A 135 12.04 11.64 -10.31
C GLY A 135 11.54 11.44 -11.74
N HIS A 136 12.41 10.93 -12.58
CA HIS A 136 12.07 10.64 -13.96
C HIS A 136 11.39 9.26 -14.09
N CYS A 137 10.24 9.21 -14.77
CA CYS A 137 9.54 7.95 -15.10
C CYS A 137 8.72 8.12 -16.39
N ASP A 138 8.53 7.04 -17.12
CA ASP A 138 7.49 6.98 -18.14
C ASP A 138 6.13 6.77 -17.43
N VAL A 139 5.29 7.81 -17.47
CA VAL A 139 3.98 7.80 -16.82
C VAL A 139 2.96 6.86 -17.47
N ASN A 140 3.26 6.37 -18.67
CA ASN A 140 2.44 5.35 -19.33
C ASN A 140 2.77 3.93 -18.83
N VAL A 141 3.85 3.79 -18.05
CA VAL A 141 4.27 2.53 -17.44
C VAL A 141 4.07 2.60 -15.93
N GLU A 142 2.99 2.02 -15.46
CA GLU A 142 2.56 2.09 -14.05
C GLU A 142 3.63 1.62 -13.05
N SER A 143 4.38 0.57 -13.41
CA SER A 143 5.48 0.06 -12.58
C SER A 143 6.67 1.03 -12.48
N GLU A 144 6.83 1.96 -13.42
CA GLU A 144 7.83 3.03 -13.32
C GLU A 144 7.37 4.12 -12.37
N VAL A 145 6.10 4.54 -12.44
CA VAL A 145 5.51 5.46 -11.44
C VAL A 145 5.62 4.87 -10.05
N PHE A 146 5.27 3.59 -9.89
CA PHE A 146 5.45 2.84 -8.64
C PHE A 146 6.91 2.86 -8.17
N SER A 147 7.87 2.60 -9.08
CA SER A 147 9.30 2.57 -8.77
C SER A 147 9.79 3.90 -8.21
N VAL A 148 9.40 5.02 -8.83
CA VAL A 148 9.75 6.37 -8.37
C VAL A 148 9.16 6.66 -7.00
N LEU A 149 7.89 6.31 -6.76
CA LEU A 149 7.27 6.45 -5.43
C LEU A 149 7.97 5.61 -4.38
N ARG A 150 8.37 4.37 -4.70
CA ARG A 150 9.08 3.49 -3.76
C ARG A 150 10.47 4.04 -3.44
N GLN A 151 11.18 4.55 -4.44
CA GLN A 151 12.46 5.22 -4.24
C GLN A 151 12.31 6.48 -3.38
N TRP A 152 11.30 7.30 -3.64
CA TRP A 152 10.98 8.47 -2.82
C TRP A 152 10.72 8.08 -1.37
N LYS A 153 9.88 7.09 -1.14
CA LYS A 153 9.57 6.59 0.22
C LYS A 153 10.81 6.04 0.94
N ASN A 154 11.77 5.47 0.22
CA ASN A 154 13.00 4.96 0.83
C ASN A 154 13.90 6.08 1.37
N ASN A 155 13.79 7.28 0.81
CA ASN A 155 14.58 8.47 1.15
C ASN A 155 13.77 9.51 1.95
N PHE A 156 12.51 9.23 2.27
CA PHE A 156 11.61 10.10 3.01
C PHE A 156 11.75 9.91 4.52
#